data_4d9f94796483acc8d3275b4d8c91dcda
#
_entry.id   4d9f94796483acc8d3275b4d8c91dcda
#
_cell.length_a   1.000
_cell.length_b   1.000
_cell.length_c   1.000
_cell.angle_alpha   90.00
_cell.angle_beta   90.00
_cell.angle_gamma   90.00
#
_symmetry.space_group_name_H-M   'P 1'
#
loop_
_entity.id
_entity.type
_entity.pdbx_description
1 polymer ?
#
loop_
_entity_poly.entity_id
_entity_poly.type
_entity_poly.pdbx_seq_one_letter_code
_entity_poly.pdbx_strand_id
1 'polypeptide(L)'
;MTFSERLILLRKQKGFSQEQLGAEVGVTRQTVSKWELGETTPEMDKLIKLAELFGITLDELAGREEKEEAAREDSRENVIMCGWHYHYEYKSKRTVLGVPLVHVNVGHGFYKANGIIAVGGLARGVISIGAVSAGLISFGALSLGAISLGALSLGLLLSVGAISVGTVAVGGISVGIFAIGGCAFGIYAVGGCAIAEKIAAGGYASAPIAIGEHAKGQYLFSLREQLAPDVIRKAILEKFPETWNIIVEFFISFS
;
A
#
# COMPACT_ATOMS: atom_id res chain seq x y z
N MET A 1 37.69 1.84 12.95
CA MET A 1 38.66 2.50 13.88
C MET A 1 38.75 1.62 15.13
N THR A 2 39.97 1.34 15.63
CA THR A 2 40.15 0.55 16.86
C THR A 2 39.91 1.41 18.09
N PHE A 3 39.61 0.77 19.26
CA PHE A 3 39.49 1.48 20.55
C PHE A 3 40.69 2.40 20.84
N SER A 4 41.92 1.91 20.59
CA SER A 4 43.17 2.63 20.83
C SER A 4 43.27 3.89 19.98
N GLU A 5 42.98 3.82 18.69
CA GLU A 5 42.94 4.97 17.77
C GLU A 5 41.90 5.99 18.20
N ARG A 6 40.73 5.54 18.61
CA ARG A 6 39.64 6.42 19.05
C ARG A 6 39.95 7.11 20.36
N LEU A 7 40.56 6.40 21.32
CA LEU A 7 41.03 6.97 22.57
C LEU A 7 42.02 8.11 22.35
N ILE A 8 42.99 7.92 21.46
CA ILE A 8 43.97 8.96 21.09
C ILE A 8 43.27 10.18 20.52
N LEU A 9 42.31 9.96 19.62
CA LEU A 9 41.59 11.03 18.96
C LEU A 9 40.73 11.85 19.95
N LEU A 10 39.95 11.18 20.80
CA LEU A 10 39.11 11.82 21.81
C LEU A 10 39.95 12.61 22.84
N ARG A 11 41.05 12.02 23.31
CA ARG A 11 41.97 12.70 24.21
C ARG A 11 42.52 13.98 23.60
N LYS A 12 42.97 13.91 22.35
CA LYS A 12 43.51 15.07 21.62
C LYS A 12 42.45 16.15 21.38
N GLN A 13 41.23 15.75 21.04
CA GLN A 13 40.10 16.69 20.88
C GLN A 13 39.78 17.45 22.16
N LYS A 14 39.86 16.79 23.32
CA LYS A 14 39.71 17.43 24.63
C LYS A 14 40.94 18.18 25.11
N GLY A 15 42.06 18.12 24.38
CA GLY A 15 43.32 18.79 24.72
C GLY A 15 44.06 18.16 25.92
N PHE A 16 43.71 16.91 26.30
CA PHE A 16 44.36 16.26 27.44
C PHE A 16 45.72 15.65 27.06
N SER A 17 46.72 15.80 27.97
CA SER A 17 47.90 14.94 27.96
C SER A 17 47.56 13.53 28.46
N GLN A 18 48.41 12.51 28.20
CA GLN A 18 48.22 11.17 28.76
C GLN A 18 48.19 11.17 30.30
N GLU A 19 48.95 12.08 30.91
CA GLU A 19 48.99 12.24 32.35
C GLU A 19 47.72 12.84 32.94
N GLN A 20 47.17 13.87 32.25
CA GLN A 20 45.88 14.48 32.61
C GLN A 20 44.72 13.49 32.47
N LEU A 21 44.66 12.74 31.36
CA LEU A 21 43.66 11.71 31.17
C LEU A 21 43.79 10.63 32.23
N GLY A 22 45.01 10.22 32.59
CA GLY A 22 45.26 9.24 33.67
C GLY A 22 44.73 9.74 35.02
N ALA A 23 44.96 11.01 35.37
CA ALA A 23 44.47 11.63 36.61
C ALA A 23 42.95 11.64 36.66
N GLU A 24 42.24 12.02 35.58
CA GLU A 24 40.78 12.07 35.52
C GLU A 24 40.13 10.68 35.65
N VAL A 25 40.71 9.66 35.01
CA VAL A 25 40.18 8.29 35.06
C VAL A 25 40.66 7.50 36.29
N GLY A 26 41.66 8.04 37.02
CA GLY A 26 42.27 7.40 38.19
C GLY A 26 43.20 6.25 37.85
N VAL A 27 44.07 6.45 36.86
CA VAL A 27 45.11 5.49 36.44
C VAL A 27 46.43 6.22 36.15
N THR A 28 47.53 5.48 36.04
CA THR A 28 48.83 6.04 35.74
C THR A 28 48.96 6.44 34.26
N ARG A 29 49.84 7.43 33.95
CA ARG A 29 50.19 7.76 32.56
C ARG A 29 50.60 6.53 31.74
N GLN A 30 51.34 5.59 32.38
CA GLN A 30 51.80 4.37 31.70
C GLN A 30 50.62 3.46 31.29
N THR A 31 49.58 3.40 32.12
CA THR A 31 48.36 2.65 31.81
C THR A 31 47.64 3.24 30.62
N VAL A 32 47.50 4.57 30.55
CA VAL A 32 46.92 5.25 29.40
C VAL A 32 47.73 5.00 28.12
N SER A 33 49.09 5.08 28.24
CA SER A 33 49.97 4.77 27.10
C SER A 33 49.77 3.35 26.56
N LYS A 34 49.65 2.34 27.44
CA LYS A 34 49.39 0.94 27.05
C LYS A 34 48.03 0.77 26.37
N TRP A 35 46.99 1.50 26.80
CA TRP A 35 45.70 1.52 26.15
C TRP A 35 45.75 2.12 24.74
N GLU A 36 46.50 3.21 24.59
CA GLU A 36 46.72 3.88 23.28
C GLU A 36 47.54 3.04 22.33
N LEU A 37 48.47 2.24 22.84
CA LEU A 37 49.26 1.29 22.04
C LEU A 37 48.50 -0.02 21.74
N GLY A 38 47.38 -0.24 22.37
CA GLY A 38 46.59 -1.50 22.22
C GLY A 38 47.20 -2.69 22.95
N GLU A 39 48.17 -2.48 23.84
CA GLU A 39 48.80 -3.56 24.60
C GLU A 39 47.87 -4.12 25.67
N THR A 40 47.01 -3.28 26.26
CA THR A 40 46.03 -3.66 27.28
C THR A 40 44.71 -2.94 27.03
N THR A 41 43.60 -3.55 27.48
CA THR A 41 42.28 -2.96 27.46
C THR A 41 41.89 -2.45 28.84
N PRO A 42 41.15 -1.32 28.96
CA PRO A 42 40.62 -0.86 30.24
C PRO A 42 39.60 -1.85 30.79
N GLU A 43 39.52 -1.94 32.13
CA GLU A 43 38.43 -2.61 32.83
C GLU A 43 37.12 -1.84 32.63
N MET A 44 35.97 -2.53 32.83
CA MET A 44 34.64 -1.96 32.57
C MET A 44 34.42 -0.63 33.30
N ASP A 45 34.82 -0.52 34.57
CA ASP A 45 34.67 0.71 35.37
C ASP A 45 35.44 1.87 34.74
N LYS A 46 36.59 1.61 34.13
CA LYS A 46 37.39 2.63 33.46
C LYS A 46 36.82 3.02 32.09
N LEU A 47 36.21 2.05 31.38
CA LEU A 47 35.47 2.31 30.15
C LEU A 47 34.26 3.20 30.37
N ILE A 48 33.50 2.98 31.47
CA ILE A 48 32.36 3.82 31.83
C ILE A 48 32.83 5.26 32.12
N LYS A 49 33.91 5.41 32.93
CA LYS A 49 34.44 6.74 33.23
C LYS A 49 34.98 7.46 31.99
N LEU A 50 35.59 6.74 31.06
CA LEU A 50 36.04 7.30 29.79
C LEU A 50 34.86 7.76 28.92
N ALA A 51 33.80 6.97 28.84
CA ALA A 51 32.57 7.32 28.12
C ALA A 51 31.90 8.59 28.70
N GLU A 52 31.78 8.66 30.03
CA GLU A 52 31.26 9.84 30.75
C GLU A 52 32.17 11.09 30.52
N LEU A 53 33.48 10.92 30.66
CA LEU A 53 34.43 12.02 30.48
C LEU A 53 34.39 12.61 29.07
N PHE A 54 34.24 11.76 28.05
CA PHE A 54 34.16 12.19 26.66
C PHE A 54 32.74 12.56 26.20
N GLY A 55 31.72 12.19 26.96
CA GLY A 55 30.30 12.44 26.66
C GLY A 55 29.79 11.60 25.49
N ILE A 56 30.26 10.36 25.38
CA ILE A 56 29.93 9.41 24.32
C ILE A 56 29.42 8.10 24.93
N THR A 57 28.78 7.25 24.11
CA THR A 57 28.35 5.92 24.54
C THR A 57 29.52 4.92 24.58
N LEU A 58 29.35 3.82 25.32
CA LEU A 58 30.34 2.74 25.33
C LEU A 58 30.54 2.09 23.96
N ASP A 59 29.48 2.00 23.16
CA ASP A 59 29.54 1.44 21.82
C ASP A 59 30.31 2.36 20.87
N GLU A 60 30.12 3.69 20.99
CA GLU A 60 30.92 4.67 20.29
C GLU A 60 32.39 4.57 20.69
N LEU A 61 32.68 4.46 22.01
CA LEU A 61 34.04 4.32 22.50
C LEU A 61 34.71 3.03 22.00
N ALA A 62 33.94 1.94 21.89
CA ALA A 62 34.40 0.64 21.38
C ALA A 62 34.55 0.60 19.84
N GLY A 63 34.13 1.63 19.13
CA GLY A 63 34.18 1.69 17.66
C GLY A 63 33.14 0.80 16.96
N ARG A 64 32.07 0.43 17.65
CA ARG A 64 31.04 -0.48 17.13
C ARG A 64 30.08 0.17 16.16
N GLU A 65 29.86 1.48 16.29
CA GLU A 65 28.93 2.23 15.44
C GLU A 65 29.40 2.34 13.98
N GLU A 66 30.69 2.45 13.72
CA GLU A 66 31.20 2.49 12.33
C GLU A 66 30.95 1.19 11.55
N LYS A 67 30.86 0.04 12.24
CA LYS A 67 30.49 -1.24 11.60
C LYS A 67 28.99 -1.36 11.38
N GLU A 68 28.19 -0.74 12.23
CA GLU A 68 26.74 -0.73 12.09
C GLU A 68 26.28 0.31 11.06
N GLU A 69 26.95 1.45 10.90
CA GLU A 69 26.64 2.40 9.82
C GLU A 69 26.98 1.81 8.45
N ALA A 70 28.10 1.13 8.29
CA ALA A 70 28.44 0.44 7.04
C ALA A 70 27.54 -0.75 6.74
N ALA A 71 27.00 -1.44 7.77
CA ALA A 71 26.02 -2.50 7.63
C ALA A 71 24.57 -1.95 7.47
N ARG A 72 24.30 -0.75 8.02
CA ARG A 72 23.02 -0.04 7.90
C ARG A 72 22.85 0.66 6.54
N GLU A 73 23.93 0.97 5.85
CA GLU A 73 23.84 1.43 4.45
C GLU A 73 23.38 0.32 3.50
N ASP A 74 23.57 -0.95 3.85
CA ASP A 74 23.16 -2.09 3.03
C ASP A 74 21.73 -2.60 3.36
N SER A 75 21.18 -2.17 4.48
CA SER A 75 19.80 -2.50 4.91
C SER A 75 19.16 -1.29 5.61
N ARG A 76 18.82 -0.24 4.85
CA ARG A 76 17.97 0.84 5.37
C ARG A 76 16.52 0.36 5.49
N GLU A 77 16.28 -0.53 6.45
CA GLU A 77 15.03 -0.60 7.14
C GLU A 77 15.05 0.48 8.23
N ASN A 78 14.66 1.70 7.87
CA ASN A 78 14.52 2.77 8.84
C ASN A 78 13.27 2.50 9.69
N VAL A 79 13.43 1.71 10.75
CA VAL A 79 12.47 1.69 11.85
C VAL A 79 12.85 2.79 12.83
N ILE A 80 12.32 3.99 12.63
CA ILE A 80 12.42 5.08 13.61
C ILE A 80 11.31 4.86 14.64
N MET A 81 11.64 4.22 15.77
CA MET A 81 10.79 4.19 16.95
C MET A 81 11.02 5.45 17.78
N CYS A 82 10.40 6.54 17.41
CA CYS A 82 10.23 7.70 18.27
C CYS A 82 8.75 7.87 18.58
N GLY A 83 8.41 7.73 19.87
CA GLY A 83 7.13 7.95 20.54
C GLY A 83 5.87 8.11 19.66
N TRP A 84 4.98 7.10 19.64
CA TRP A 84 3.62 7.12 19.06
C TRP A 84 3.47 7.31 17.54
N HIS A 85 4.56 7.48 16.75
CA HIS A 85 4.52 7.57 15.30
C HIS A 85 5.25 6.38 14.70
N TYR A 86 4.54 5.28 14.45
CA TYR A 86 5.05 4.18 13.66
C TYR A 86 5.15 4.62 12.19
N HIS A 87 6.37 4.62 11.63
CA HIS A 87 6.63 4.87 10.21
C HIS A 87 7.63 3.84 9.70
N TYR A 88 7.23 3.11 8.67
CA TYR A 88 8.07 2.13 8.00
C TYR A 88 8.17 2.46 6.51
N GLU A 89 9.38 2.66 6.02
CA GLU A 89 9.65 2.90 4.61
C GLU A 89 10.67 1.88 4.08
N TYR A 90 10.30 1.18 3.02
CA TYR A 90 11.15 0.25 2.29
C TYR A 90 11.12 0.55 0.80
N LYS A 91 12.30 0.72 0.19
CA LYS A 91 12.47 0.90 -1.26
C LYS A 91 13.38 -0.18 -1.81
N SER A 92 12.92 -0.89 -2.84
CA SER A 92 13.74 -1.88 -3.55
C SER A 92 14.92 -1.21 -4.26
N LYS A 93 16.11 -1.81 -4.18
CA LYS A 93 17.30 -1.39 -4.92
C LYS A 93 17.15 -1.60 -6.45
N ARG A 94 16.25 -2.54 -6.86
CA ARG A 94 15.94 -2.77 -8.28
C ARG A 94 14.94 -1.73 -8.78
N THR A 95 15.34 -1.00 -9.81
CA THR A 95 14.50 -0.01 -10.49
C THR A 95 14.19 -0.45 -11.91
N VAL A 96 12.99 -0.19 -12.38
CA VAL A 96 12.55 -0.40 -13.76
C VAL A 96 12.04 0.94 -14.27
N LEU A 97 12.61 1.45 -15.35
CA LEU A 97 12.30 2.80 -15.90
C LEU A 97 12.45 3.93 -14.87
N GLY A 98 13.44 3.82 -13.96
CA GLY A 98 13.67 4.84 -12.92
C GLY A 98 12.72 4.79 -11.72
N VAL A 99 11.80 3.82 -11.67
CA VAL A 99 10.85 3.64 -10.56
C VAL A 99 11.23 2.38 -9.77
N PRO A 100 11.25 2.41 -8.43
CA PRO A 100 11.55 1.22 -7.63
C PRO A 100 10.53 0.11 -7.87
N LEU A 101 11.00 -1.15 -7.91
CA LEU A 101 10.14 -2.30 -8.13
C LEU A 101 9.09 -2.43 -7.00
N VAL A 102 9.53 -2.25 -5.77
CA VAL A 102 8.67 -2.29 -4.58
C VAL A 102 8.95 -1.05 -3.73
N HIS A 103 7.91 -0.33 -3.37
CA HIS A 103 7.96 0.77 -2.42
C HIS A 103 6.85 0.59 -1.40
N VAL A 104 7.23 0.33 -0.17
CA VAL A 104 6.35 0.24 1.00
C VAL A 104 6.58 1.48 1.85
N ASN A 105 5.54 2.23 2.14
CA ASN A 105 5.62 3.42 2.98
C ASN A 105 4.36 3.49 3.87
N VAL A 106 4.44 2.90 5.04
CA VAL A 106 3.32 2.70 5.97
C VAL A 106 3.60 3.42 7.28
N GLY A 107 2.60 4.13 7.81
CA GLY A 107 2.72 4.83 9.07
C GLY A 107 1.43 5.57 9.44
N HIS A 108 1.45 6.26 10.59
CA HIS A 108 0.36 7.15 11.01
C HIS A 108 0.40 8.45 10.17
N GLY A 109 -0.30 8.43 9.02
CA GLY A 109 -0.39 9.58 8.10
C GLY A 109 -0.52 9.16 6.64
N PHE A 110 -0.69 10.15 5.74
CA PHE A 110 -0.80 9.92 4.31
C PHE A 110 0.60 9.90 3.66
N TYR A 111 1.35 8.84 3.93
CA TYR A 111 2.67 8.66 3.30
C TYR A 111 2.51 8.20 1.85
N LYS A 112 3.31 8.81 0.96
CA LYS A 112 3.29 8.51 -0.48
C LYS A 112 4.21 7.33 -0.79
N ALA A 113 3.68 6.31 -1.44
CA ALA A 113 4.44 5.20 -1.99
C ALA A 113 4.35 5.23 -3.52
N ASN A 114 5.50 5.32 -4.21
CA ASN A 114 5.58 5.33 -5.67
C ASN A 114 6.49 4.19 -6.13
N GLY A 115 5.93 3.16 -6.75
CA GLY A 115 6.67 1.98 -7.20
C GLY A 115 5.89 1.20 -8.25
N ILE A 116 6.46 0.14 -8.84
CA ILE A 116 5.68 -0.79 -9.65
C ILE A 116 4.67 -1.49 -8.74
N ILE A 117 5.12 -1.94 -7.57
CA ILE A 117 4.27 -2.40 -6.47
C ILE A 117 4.40 -1.34 -5.37
N ALA A 118 3.34 -0.61 -5.10
CA ALA A 118 3.29 0.44 -4.10
C ALA A 118 2.35 0.06 -2.97
N VAL A 119 2.81 0.14 -1.72
CA VAL A 119 2.01 -0.12 -0.52
C VAL A 119 2.17 1.06 0.44
N GLY A 120 1.07 1.73 0.79
CA GLY A 120 1.14 2.90 1.67
C GLY A 120 -0.18 3.65 1.80
N GLY A 121 -0.20 4.74 2.56
CA GLY A 121 -1.38 5.58 2.72
C GLY A 121 -1.88 6.14 1.37
N LEU A 122 -0.97 6.67 0.57
CA LEU A 122 -1.18 7.12 -0.81
C LEU A 122 -0.30 6.28 -1.73
N ALA A 123 -0.84 5.25 -2.36
CA ALA A 123 -0.09 4.34 -3.22
C ALA A 123 -0.29 4.68 -4.71
N ARG A 124 0.82 4.80 -5.45
CA ARG A 124 0.79 5.00 -6.90
C ARG A 124 1.75 4.03 -7.59
N GLY A 125 1.23 3.21 -8.51
CA GLY A 125 2.04 2.22 -9.22
C GLY A 125 1.25 1.37 -10.20
N VAL A 126 1.85 0.31 -10.73
CA VAL A 126 1.12 -0.67 -11.54
C VAL A 126 0.17 -1.47 -10.65
N ILE A 127 0.68 -1.96 -9.52
CA ILE A 127 -0.11 -2.56 -8.45
C ILE A 127 -0.02 -1.62 -7.24
N SER A 128 -1.14 -1.09 -6.79
CA SER A 128 -1.20 -0.15 -5.68
C SER A 128 -2.14 -0.64 -4.58
N ILE A 129 -1.65 -0.61 -3.34
CA ILE A 129 -2.39 -1.04 -2.14
C ILE A 129 -2.29 0.07 -1.10
N GLY A 130 -3.42 0.65 -0.70
CA GLY A 130 -3.41 1.74 0.27
C GLY A 130 -4.77 2.33 0.57
N ALA A 131 -4.84 3.32 1.46
CA ALA A 131 -6.10 4.02 1.74
C ALA A 131 -6.60 4.74 0.46
N VAL A 132 -5.71 5.43 -0.23
CA VAL A 132 -5.95 5.97 -1.58
C VAL A 132 -4.95 5.32 -2.53
N SER A 133 -5.44 4.60 -3.52
CA SER A 133 -4.62 3.85 -4.46
C SER A 133 -4.91 4.26 -5.92
N ALA A 134 -3.86 4.42 -6.71
CA ALA A 134 -3.96 4.73 -8.13
C ALA A 134 -2.98 3.89 -8.94
N GLY A 135 -3.48 3.09 -9.89
CA GLY A 135 -2.63 2.20 -10.69
C GLY A 135 -3.40 1.41 -11.73
N LEU A 136 -2.72 0.44 -12.36
CA LEU A 136 -3.40 -0.48 -13.28
C LEU A 136 -4.33 -1.42 -12.47
N ILE A 137 -3.82 -1.96 -11.37
CA ILE A 137 -4.58 -2.74 -10.40
C ILE A 137 -4.49 -2.00 -9.06
N SER A 138 -5.63 -1.58 -8.52
CA SER A 138 -5.69 -0.77 -7.32
C SER A 138 -6.58 -1.37 -6.24
N PHE A 139 -6.08 -1.40 -5.02
CA PHE A 139 -6.76 -1.90 -3.82
C PHE A 139 -6.75 -0.83 -2.74
N GLY A 140 -7.92 -0.39 -2.26
CA GLY A 140 -7.96 0.62 -1.21
C GLY A 140 -9.35 1.11 -0.85
N ALA A 141 -9.45 2.01 0.12
CA ALA A 141 -10.74 2.62 0.43
C ALA A 141 -11.22 3.49 -0.75
N LEU A 142 -10.33 4.29 -1.31
CA LEU A 142 -10.50 4.98 -2.59
C LEU A 142 -9.56 4.34 -3.59
N SER A 143 -10.07 3.72 -4.64
CA SER A 143 -9.28 3.04 -5.66
C SER A 143 -9.57 3.58 -7.06
N LEU A 144 -8.52 3.84 -7.82
CA LEU A 144 -8.58 4.34 -9.18
C LEU A 144 -7.64 3.54 -10.08
N GLY A 145 -8.18 2.89 -11.12
CA GLY A 145 -7.34 2.05 -11.98
C GLY A 145 -8.07 1.45 -13.17
N ALA A 146 -7.42 0.54 -13.89
CA ALA A 146 -8.11 -0.27 -14.89
C ALA A 146 -8.95 -1.35 -14.19
N ILE A 147 -8.39 -1.98 -13.16
CA ILE A 147 -9.09 -2.87 -12.23
C ILE A 147 -8.99 -2.23 -10.84
N SER A 148 -10.12 -1.92 -10.24
CA SER A 148 -10.19 -1.25 -8.94
C SER A 148 -11.08 -2.00 -7.97
N LEU A 149 -10.58 -2.20 -6.74
CA LEU A 149 -11.30 -2.82 -5.65
C LEU A 149 -11.22 -1.94 -4.40
N GLY A 150 -12.38 -1.57 -3.85
CA GLY A 150 -12.40 -0.69 -2.68
C GLY A 150 -13.80 -0.27 -2.24
N ALA A 151 -13.89 0.55 -1.21
CA ALA A 151 -15.19 1.07 -0.80
C ALA A 151 -15.75 2.02 -1.87
N LEU A 152 -14.92 2.91 -2.38
CA LEU A 152 -15.20 3.78 -3.53
C LEU A 152 -14.24 3.42 -4.64
N SER A 153 -14.74 2.80 -5.71
CA SER A 153 -13.92 2.29 -6.81
C SER A 153 -14.27 2.94 -8.15
N LEU A 154 -13.23 3.45 -8.80
CA LEU A 154 -13.30 3.99 -10.16
C LEU A 154 -12.40 3.13 -11.05
N GLY A 155 -12.99 2.24 -11.83
CA GLY A 155 -12.28 1.31 -12.70
C GLY A 155 -12.60 1.52 -14.17
N LEU A 156 -11.59 1.61 -15.02
CA LEU A 156 -11.83 1.72 -16.46
C LEU A 156 -12.46 0.44 -17.02
N LEU A 157 -11.97 -0.73 -16.61
CA LEU A 157 -12.47 -2.04 -17.10
C LEU A 157 -13.40 -2.67 -16.05
N LEU A 158 -12.88 -2.85 -14.84
CA LEU A 158 -13.61 -3.51 -13.75
C LEU A 158 -13.51 -2.70 -12.47
N SER A 159 -14.64 -2.44 -11.84
CA SER A 159 -14.70 -1.83 -10.52
C SER A 159 -15.58 -2.65 -9.58
N VAL A 160 -15.07 -2.89 -8.37
CA VAL A 160 -15.79 -3.62 -7.32
C VAL A 160 -15.72 -2.84 -6.02
N GLY A 161 -16.89 -2.53 -5.43
CA GLY A 161 -16.91 -1.76 -4.18
C GLY A 161 -18.32 -1.47 -3.66
N ALA A 162 -18.42 -0.73 -2.57
CA ALA A 162 -19.72 -0.29 -2.09
C ALA A 162 -20.36 0.70 -3.09
N ILE A 163 -19.56 1.64 -3.60
CA ILE A 163 -19.90 2.48 -4.74
C ILE A 163 -18.87 2.22 -5.83
N SER A 164 -19.31 1.78 -7.00
CA SER A 164 -18.46 1.40 -8.10
C SER A 164 -18.85 2.10 -9.40
N VAL A 165 -17.86 2.62 -10.13
CA VAL A 165 -18.03 3.24 -11.43
C VAL A 165 -17.02 2.66 -12.41
N GLY A 166 -17.48 2.14 -13.55
CA GLY A 166 -16.58 1.54 -14.54
C GLY A 166 -17.32 0.91 -15.71
N THR A 167 -16.58 0.31 -16.64
CA THR A 167 -17.21 -0.44 -17.75
C THR A 167 -18.02 -1.61 -17.20
N VAL A 168 -17.42 -2.39 -16.31
CA VAL A 168 -18.11 -3.41 -15.52
C VAL A 168 -18.03 -2.96 -14.06
N ALA A 169 -19.17 -2.64 -13.47
CA ALA A 169 -19.27 -2.15 -12.10
C ALA A 169 -20.06 -3.13 -11.24
N VAL A 170 -19.50 -3.54 -10.10
CA VAL A 170 -20.14 -4.46 -9.15
C VAL A 170 -20.11 -3.84 -7.76
N GLY A 171 -21.27 -3.71 -7.12
CA GLY A 171 -21.30 -3.11 -5.78
C GLY A 171 -22.68 -2.83 -5.20
N GLY A 172 -22.73 -2.12 -4.09
CA GLY A 172 -23.98 -1.65 -3.51
C GLY A 172 -24.71 -0.68 -4.44
N ILE A 173 -23.98 0.35 -4.89
CA ILE A 173 -24.39 1.27 -5.96
C ILE A 173 -23.38 1.10 -7.09
N SER A 174 -23.84 0.72 -8.27
CA SER A 174 -23.01 0.48 -9.44
C SER A 174 -23.44 1.33 -10.63
N VAL A 175 -22.47 1.96 -11.30
CA VAL A 175 -22.68 2.78 -12.50
C VAL A 175 -21.72 2.34 -13.58
N GLY A 176 -22.24 1.92 -14.74
CA GLY A 176 -21.36 1.46 -15.83
C GLY A 176 -22.11 0.97 -17.06
N ILE A 177 -21.36 0.42 -18.02
CA ILE A 177 -21.98 -0.27 -19.18
C ILE A 177 -22.69 -1.51 -18.66
N PHE A 178 -22.01 -2.31 -17.83
CA PHE A 178 -22.55 -3.43 -17.09
C PHE A 178 -22.52 -3.10 -15.62
N ALA A 179 -23.69 -2.90 -15.02
CA ALA A 179 -23.85 -2.60 -13.61
C ALA A 179 -24.55 -3.75 -12.90
N ILE A 180 -23.93 -4.26 -11.84
CA ILE A 180 -24.45 -5.34 -11.00
C ILE A 180 -24.42 -4.91 -9.55
N GLY A 181 -25.57 -4.91 -8.88
CA GLY A 181 -25.57 -4.51 -7.47
C GLY A 181 -26.92 -4.25 -6.85
N GLY A 182 -26.93 -3.65 -5.66
CA GLY A 182 -28.16 -3.26 -4.98
C GLY A 182 -28.98 -2.27 -5.82
N CYS A 183 -28.33 -1.14 -6.17
CA CYS A 183 -28.83 -0.17 -7.15
C CYS A 183 -27.86 -0.13 -8.33
N ALA A 184 -28.32 -0.53 -9.50
CA ALA A 184 -27.52 -0.63 -10.71
C ALA A 184 -28.04 0.35 -11.78
N PHE A 185 -27.11 1.17 -12.31
CA PHE A 185 -27.37 2.17 -13.34
C PHE A 185 -26.43 1.98 -14.52
N GLY A 186 -26.98 1.74 -15.72
CA GLY A 186 -26.13 1.53 -16.88
C GLY A 186 -26.86 1.25 -18.18
N ILE A 187 -26.11 0.71 -19.15
CA ILE A 187 -26.71 0.21 -20.40
C ILE A 187 -27.35 -1.14 -20.12
N TYR A 188 -26.71 -1.95 -19.34
CA TYR A 188 -27.17 -3.26 -18.87
C TYR A 188 -27.06 -3.26 -17.33
N ALA A 189 -28.19 -3.44 -16.66
CA ALA A 189 -28.23 -3.38 -15.21
C ALA A 189 -28.90 -4.61 -14.61
N VAL A 190 -28.31 -5.13 -13.53
CA VAL A 190 -28.85 -6.27 -12.78
C VAL A 190 -28.76 -5.97 -11.28
N GLY A 191 -29.87 -6.06 -10.57
CA GLY A 191 -29.85 -5.81 -9.13
C GLY A 191 -31.21 -5.65 -8.48
N GLY A 192 -31.22 -5.24 -7.21
CA GLY A 192 -32.48 -4.98 -6.50
C GLY A 192 -33.30 -3.88 -7.18
N CYS A 193 -32.66 -2.75 -7.49
CA CYS A 193 -33.17 -1.66 -8.30
C CYS A 193 -32.26 -1.50 -9.52
N ALA A 194 -32.72 -1.89 -10.68
CA ALA A 194 -31.97 -1.83 -11.95
C ALA A 194 -32.60 -0.79 -12.89
N ILE A 195 -31.84 0.22 -13.28
CA ILE A 195 -32.23 1.23 -14.23
C ILE A 195 -31.25 1.19 -15.40
N ALA A 196 -31.76 0.82 -16.58
CA ALA A 196 -30.89 0.65 -17.74
C ALA A 196 -31.45 1.30 -19.00
N GLU A 197 -30.54 1.60 -19.92
CA GLU A 197 -30.88 2.12 -21.24
C GLU A 197 -31.40 1.04 -22.18
N LYS A 198 -30.92 -0.20 -22.05
CA LYS A 198 -31.32 -1.31 -22.92
C LYS A 198 -32.05 -2.40 -22.17
N ILE A 199 -31.40 -3.05 -21.20
CA ILE A 199 -31.94 -4.22 -20.48
C ILE A 199 -31.71 -4.07 -18.98
N ALA A 200 -32.77 -4.21 -18.21
CA ALA A 200 -32.71 -4.25 -16.75
C ALA A 200 -33.30 -5.55 -16.21
N ALA A 201 -32.66 -6.16 -15.23
CA ALA A 201 -33.16 -7.32 -14.53
C ALA A 201 -33.08 -7.14 -13.01
N GLY A 202 -34.20 -7.41 -12.30
CA GLY A 202 -34.20 -7.30 -10.84
C GLY A 202 -35.57 -7.08 -10.23
N GLY A 203 -35.63 -6.85 -8.91
CA GLY A 203 -36.89 -6.62 -8.20
C GLY A 203 -37.67 -5.44 -8.76
N TYR A 204 -37.01 -4.29 -8.89
CA TYR A 204 -37.50 -3.12 -9.63
C TYR A 204 -36.61 -2.95 -10.86
N ALA A 205 -37.16 -3.11 -12.04
CA ALA A 205 -36.45 -2.99 -13.30
C ALA A 205 -37.09 -1.89 -14.17
N SER A 206 -36.29 -0.91 -14.60
CA SER A 206 -36.72 0.17 -15.49
C SER A 206 -35.81 0.24 -16.70
N ALA A 207 -36.31 -0.23 -17.86
CA ALA A 207 -35.61 -0.24 -19.14
C ALA A 207 -36.58 -0.54 -20.27
N PRO A 208 -36.22 -0.30 -21.54
CA PRO A 208 -37.01 -0.77 -22.67
C PRO A 208 -37.34 -2.27 -22.63
N ILE A 209 -36.38 -3.10 -22.18
CA ILE A 209 -36.57 -4.52 -21.84
C ILE A 209 -36.35 -4.68 -20.35
N ALA A 210 -37.40 -4.92 -19.60
CA ALA A 210 -37.38 -5.04 -18.14
C ALA A 210 -37.84 -6.44 -17.70
N ILE A 211 -36.99 -7.11 -16.91
CA ILE A 211 -37.22 -8.43 -16.34
C ILE A 211 -37.31 -8.27 -14.82
N GLY A 212 -38.45 -8.46 -14.23
CA GLY A 212 -38.60 -8.26 -12.78
C GLY A 212 -40.03 -8.33 -12.23
N GLU A 213 -40.15 -8.22 -10.90
CA GLU A 213 -41.48 -8.18 -10.26
C GLU A 213 -42.19 -6.85 -10.51
N HIS A 214 -41.43 -5.74 -10.46
CA HIS A 214 -41.91 -4.40 -10.76
C HIS A 214 -41.22 -3.86 -11.99
N ALA A 215 -41.53 -4.38 -13.16
CA ALA A 215 -40.95 -4.02 -14.42
C ALA A 215 -41.62 -2.78 -15.03
N LYS A 216 -40.85 -1.83 -15.51
CA LYS A 216 -41.29 -0.62 -16.23
C LYS A 216 -40.55 -0.48 -17.54
N GLY A 217 -41.26 -0.54 -18.66
CA GLY A 217 -40.62 -0.46 -19.99
C GLY A 217 -41.59 -0.80 -21.11
N GLN A 218 -41.05 -1.11 -22.29
CA GLN A 218 -41.84 -1.51 -23.46
C GLN A 218 -42.09 -3.01 -23.50
N TYR A 219 -41.10 -3.81 -23.18
CA TYR A 219 -41.16 -5.26 -23.09
C TYR A 219 -40.99 -5.64 -21.63
N LEU A 220 -42.05 -6.14 -21.03
CA LEU A 220 -42.11 -6.46 -19.59
C LEU A 220 -42.14 -7.97 -19.42
N PHE A 221 -41.20 -8.52 -18.70
CA PHE A 221 -41.12 -9.93 -18.37
C PHE A 221 -41.20 -10.09 -16.84
N SER A 222 -42.24 -10.77 -16.39
CA SER A 222 -42.38 -11.03 -14.95
C SER A 222 -41.59 -12.27 -14.54
N LEU A 223 -40.86 -12.19 -13.43
CA LEU A 223 -40.17 -13.35 -12.83
C LEU A 223 -41.13 -14.41 -12.30
N ARG A 224 -42.45 -14.10 -12.19
CA ARG A 224 -43.49 -15.04 -11.75
C ARG A 224 -44.08 -15.90 -12.85
N GLU A 225 -43.98 -15.47 -14.09
CA GLU A 225 -44.37 -16.25 -15.24
C GLU A 225 -43.16 -17.02 -15.76
N GLN A 226 -43.20 -18.34 -15.76
CA GLN A 226 -42.18 -19.18 -16.41
C GLN A 226 -42.27 -18.96 -17.94
N LEU A 227 -41.76 -17.82 -18.38
CA LEU A 227 -41.66 -17.54 -19.82
C LEU A 227 -40.56 -18.41 -20.45
N ALA A 228 -40.90 -18.96 -21.61
CA ALA A 228 -39.88 -19.71 -22.36
C ALA A 228 -38.71 -18.81 -22.68
N PRO A 229 -37.46 -19.22 -22.41
CA PRO A 229 -36.23 -18.44 -22.66
C PRO A 229 -36.13 -17.87 -24.08
N ASP A 230 -36.74 -18.55 -25.04
CA ASP A 230 -36.78 -18.14 -26.45
C ASP A 230 -37.58 -16.84 -26.68
N VAL A 231 -38.59 -16.55 -25.88
CA VAL A 231 -39.42 -15.33 -25.99
C VAL A 231 -38.57 -14.10 -25.62
N ILE A 232 -37.80 -14.17 -24.52
CA ILE A 232 -36.92 -13.11 -24.05
C ILE A 232 -35.78 -12.91 -25.05
N ARG A 233 -35.18 -14.00 -25.54
CA ARG A 233 -34.15 -13.97 -26.57
C ARG A 233 -34.63 -13.25 -27.83
N LYS A 234 -35.84 -13.61 -28.31
CA LYS A 234 -36.44 -13.00 -29.50
C LYS A 234 -36.68 -11.50 -29.30
N ALA A 235 -37.26 -11.10 -28.16
CA ALA A 235 -37.48 -9.70 -27.82
C ALA A 235 -36.17 -8.87 -27.75
N ILE A 236 -35.11 -9.44 -27.16
CA ILE A 236 -33.79 -8.78 -27.10
C ILE A 236 -33.20 -8.59 -28.50
N LEU A 237 -33.18 -9.65 -29.31
CA LEU A 237 -32.57 -9.61 -30.65
C LEU A 237 -33.40 -8.77 -31.63
N GLU A 238 -34.70 -8.71 -31.48
CA GLU A 238 -35.56 -7.85 -32.31
C GLU A 238 -35.34 -6.37 -32.01
N LYS A 239 -35.21 -6.01 -30.73
CA LYS A 239 -35.04 -4.61 -30.33
C LYS A 239 -33.58 -4.15 -30.42
N PHE A 240 -32.63 -5.02 -30.09
CA PHE A 240 -31.20 -4.72 -30.02
C PHE A 240 -30.37 -5.84 -30.71
N PRO A 241 -30.35 -5.87 -32.05
CA PRO A 241 -29.67 -6.94 -32.81
C PRO A 241 -28.14 -6.91 -32.61
N GLU A 242 -27.57 -5.79 -32.13
CA GLU A 242 -26.15 -5.64 -31.86
C GLU A 242 -25.73 -6.20 -30.49
N THR A 243 -26.67 -6.74 -29.70
CA THR A 243 -26.36 -7.27 -28.37
C THR A 243 -25.61 -8.60 -28.48
N TRP A 244 -24.48 -8.70 -27.82
CA TRP A 244 -23.64 -9.92 -27.83
C TRP A 244 -24.40 -11.10 -27.22
N ASN A 245 -24.29 -12.28 -27.85
CA ASN A 245 -24.96 -13.49 -27.36
C ASN A 245 -24.68 -13.82 -25.89
N ILE A 246 -23.47 -13.53 -25.41
CA ILE A 246 -23.10 -13.73 -23.99
C ILE A 246 -23.99 -12.90 -23.07
N ILE A 247 -24.33 -11.66 -23.46
CA ILE A 247 -25.19 -10.78 -22.69
C ILE A 247 -26.63 -11.30 -22.72
N VAL A 248 -27.09 -11.75 -23.85
CA VAL A 248 -28.42 -12.34 -24.01
C VAL A 248 -28.59 -13.55 -23.12
N GLU A 249 -27.62 -14.49 -23.15
CA GLU A 249 -27.62 -15.68 -22.28
C GLU A 249 -27.57 -15.32 -20.79
N PHE A 250 -26.77 -14.32 -20.44
CA PHE A 250 -26.70 -13.84 -19.07
C PHE A 250 -28.05 -13.35 -18.56
N PHE A 251 -28.78 -12.54 -19.33
CA PHE A 251 -30.09 -12.06 -18.93
C PHE A 251 -31.19 -13.14 -18.94
N ILE A 252 -31.09 -14.12 -19.83
CA ILE A 252 -31.98 -15.27 -19.85
C ILE A 252 -31.82 -16.11 -18.56
N SER A 253 -30.62 -16.19 -18.00
CA SER A 253 -30.40 -16.96 -16.76
C SER A 253 -31.13 -16.37 -15.53
N PHE A 254 -31.65 -15.15 -15.62
CA PHE A 254 -32.48 -14.51 -14.60
C PHE A 254 -33.98 -14.66 -14.82
N SER A 255 -34.41 -15.31 -15.87
CA SER A 255 -35.82 -15.63 -16.14
C SER A 255 -36.12 -17.04 -15.63
#